data_81834e2e9694c06fbd81eaebf54c4ecc
#
_entry.id   81834e2e9694c06fbd81eaebf54c4ecc
#
_cell.length_a   1.000
_cell.length_b   1.000
_cell.length_c   1.000
_cell.angle_alpha   90.00
_cell.angle_beta   90.00
_cell.angle_gamma   90.00
#
_symmetry.space_group_name_H-M   'P 1'
#
loop_
_entity.id
_entity.type
_entity.pdbx_description
1 polymer ?
#
loop_
_entity_poly.entity_id
_entity_poly.type
_entity_poly.pdbx_seq_one_letter_code
_entity_poly.pdbx_strand_id
1 'polypeptide(L)'
;MPAVARSEPFREQACPLGVCDGSGWILGPEDVARPCDCRAERLRRGQGRGVAAAIPRRYRGVSFDRPPISDMARDMTSRFVVEACREYVADLDDNIDEGRGLWLIGNTGTGKTSLGMVVAKAALAQGKTVGVYFAPKLLTRIRQTFQETESENAYGQLFAKLTALDLLYIDDLGAERRTDWVVEQLYAVINERYEEQRSMLVTSNATSDVAEGQRQLEDQIGSRTVSRLVEICGDPLPLFGPDRRVEARQPRAVGE
;
A
#
# COMPACT_ATOMS: atom_id res chain seq x y z
N MET A 1 10.46 -10.77 -51.49
CA MET A 1 9.54 -10.83 -50.34
C MET A 1 10.37 -10.92 -49.09
N PRO A 2 10.36 -9.92 -48.17
CA PRO A 2 11.11 -10.00 -46.93
C PRO A 2 10.37 -10.87 -45.93
N ALA A 3 11.12 -11.73 -45.24
CA ALA A 3 10.63 -12.64 -44.19
C ALA A 3 10.12 -11.85 -43.01
N VAL A 4 8.89 -12.11 -42.60
CA VAL A 4 8.28 -11.59 -41.37
C VAL A 4 8.99 -12.21 -40.17
N ALA A 5 9.69 -11.39 -39.41
CA ALA A 5 10.30 -11.81 -38.14
C ALA A 5 9.17 -12.30 -37.19
N ARG A 6 9.21 -13.59 -36.84
CA ARG A 6 8.36 -14.17 -35.80
C ARG A 6 8.76 -13.54 -34.47
N SER A 7 7.86 -12.79 -33.86
CA SER A 7 7.97 -12.34 -32.47
C SER A 7 8.19 -13.55 -31.56
N GLU A 8 9.25 -13.52 -30.74
CA GLU A 8 9.49 -14.55 -29.73
C GLU A 8 8.26 -14.73 -28.84
N PRO A 9 7.84 -15.96 -28.55
CA PRO A 9 6.69 -16.18 -27.68
C PRO A 9 7.07 -15.71 -26.26
N PHE A 10 6.18 -14.94 -25.65
CA PHE A 10 6.16 -14.62 -24.23
C PHE A 10 6.56 -15.90 -23.46
N ARG A 11 7.61 -15.83 -22.62
CA ARG A 11 7.95 -16.91 -21.69
C ARG A 11 6.76 -17.09 -20.75
N GLU A 12 5.91 -18.05 -21.06
CA GLU A 12 4.78 -18.46 -20.25
C GLU A 12 5.30 -18.92 -18.89
N GLN A 13 4.87 -18.22 -17.83
CA GLN A 13 5.14 -18.68 -16.48
C GLN A 13 4.34 -19.97 -16.28
N ALA A 14 5.01 -21.06 -15.98
CA ALA A 14 4.39 -22.34 -15.69
C ALA A 14 3.31 -22.20 -14.62
N CYS A 15 2.25 -23.00 -14.70
CA CYS A 15 1.19 -23.05 -13.70
C CYS A 15 1.78 -23.39 -12.32
N PRO A 16 1.60 -22.57 -11.27
CA PRO A 16 2.13 -22.86 -9.94
C PRO A 16 1.51 -24.12 -9.32
N LEU A 17 0.31 -24.55 -9.79
CA LEU A 17 -0.37 -25.76 -9.35
C LEU A 17 -0.04 -26.97 -10.25
N GLY A 18 0.72 -26.81 -11.33
CA GLY A 18 1.03 -27.87 -12.28
C GLY A 18 -0.18 -28.45 -13.03
N VAL A 19 -1.34 -27.77 -13.02
CA VAL A 19 -2.63 -28.27 -13.52
C VAL A 19 -2.97 -27.80 -14.93
N CYS A 20 -2.49 -26.63 -15.35
CA CYS A 20 -2.64 -26.09 -16.70
C CYS A 20 -1.29 -25.79 -17.35
N ASP A 21 -1.30 -25.49 -18.66
CA ASP A 21 -0.11 -25.14 -19.47
C ASP A 21 0.46 -23.73 -19.16
N GLY A 22 -0.07 -23.05 -18.16
CA GLY A 22 0.28 -21.66 -17.86
C GLY A 22 -0.74 -20.63 -18.42
N SER A 23 -1.70 -21.04 -19.23
CA SER A 23 -2.76 -20.17 -19.75
C SER A 23 -3.81 -19.76 -18.70
N GLY A 24 -3.90 -20.52 -17.61
CA GLY A 24 -4.97 -20.39 -16.60
C GLY A 24 -6.28 -21.07 -17.01
N TRP A 25 -6.23 -21.92 -18.04
CA TRP A 25 -7.34 -22.73 -18.49
C TRP A 25 -6.96 -24.21 -18.53
N ILE A 26 -7.91 -25.09 -18.24
CA ILE A 26 -7.80 -26.54 -18.34
C ILE A 26 -8.76 -26.97 -19.42
N LEU A 27 -8.27 -27.62 -20.47
CA LEU A 27 -9.10 -28.26 -21.49
C LEU A 27 -9.64 -29.57 -20.94
N GLY A 28 -10.96 -29.66 -20.85
CA GLY A 28 -11.67 -30.88 -20.48
C GLY A 28 -11.99 -31.74 -21.71
N PRO A 29 -12.65 -32.92 -21.49
CA PRO A 29 -13.20 -33.69 -22.59
C PRO A 29 -14.17 -32.86 -23.42
N GLU A 30 -14.22 -33.08 -24.74
CA GLU A 30 -15.07 -32.34 -25.68
C GLU A 30 -14.67 -30.85 -25.90
N ASP A 31 -13.38 -30.50 -25.74
CA ASP A 31 -12.83 -29.13 -25.94
C ASP A 31 -13.48 -28.05 -25.06
N VAL A 32 -14.16 -28.43 -23.97
CA VAL A 32 -14.72 -27.46 -23.02
C VAL A 32 -13.63 -26.96 -22.09
N ALA A 33 -13.28 -25.68 -22.23
CA ALA A 33 -12.30 -25.01 -21.37
C ALA A 33 -12.93 -24.62 -20.03
N ARG A 34 -12.35 -25.07 -18.90
CA ARG A 34 -12.68 -24.61 -17.55
C ARG A 34 -11.55 -23.79 -16.93
N PRO A 35 -11.83 -22.79 -16.08
CA PRO A 35 -10.79 -22.03 -15.45
C PRO A 35 -9.95 -22.90 -14.50
N CYS A 36 -8.63 -22.73 -14.53
CA CYS A 36 -7.71 -23.28 -13.54
C CYS A 36 -7.74 -22.39 -12.28
N ASP A 37 -7.62 -22.97 -11.10
CA ASP A 37 -7.57 -22.21 -9.84
C ASP A 37 -6.42 -21.18 -9.82
N CYS A 38 -5.30 -21.45 -10.52
CA CYS A 38 -4.22 -20.48 -10.71
C CYS A 38 -4.65 -19.21 -11.47
N ARG A 39 -5.77 -19.23 -12.19
CA ARG A 39 -6.24 -18.10 -13.01
C ARG A 39 -6.67 -16.93 -12.15
N ALA A 40 -7.42 -17.16 -11.08
CA ALA A 40 -7.88 -16.10 -10.17
C ALA A 40 -6.68 -15.38 -9.54
N GLU A 41 -5.67 -16.13 -9.13
CA GLU A 41 -4.43 -15.57 -8.59
C GLU A 41 -3.58 -14.84 -9.66
N ARG A 42 -3.51 -15.38 -10.88
CA ARG A 42 -2.82 -14.72 -12.00
C ARG A 42 -3.50 -13.44 -12.44
N LEU A 43 -4.84 -13.40 -12.46
CA LEU A 43 -5.60 -12.17 -12.73
C LEU A 43 -5.38 -11.12 -11.63
N ARG A 44 -5.39 -11.53 -10.35
CA ARG A 44 -5.02 -10.67 -9.22
C ARG A 44 -3.60 -10.12 -9.36
N ARG A 45 -2.61 -10.99 -9.63
CA ARG A 45 -1.22 -10.59 -9.87
C ARG A 45 -1.06 -9.69 -11.11
N GLY A 46 -1.82 -9.94 -12.15
CA GLY A 46 -1.83 -9.12 -13.38
C GLY A 46 -2.44 -7.73 -13.14
N GLN A 47 -3.54 -7.67 -12.41
CA GLN A 47 -4.18 -6.42 -12.00
C GLN A 47 -3.29 -5.63 -11.02
N GLY A 48 -2.64 -6.32 -10.08
CA GLY A 48 -1.68 -5.70 -9.16
C GLY A 48 -0.42 -5.16 -9.84
N ARG A 49 0.09 -5.81 -10.90
CA ARG A 49 1.26 -5.30 -11.66
C ARG A 49 0.99 -3.98 -12.37
N GLY A 50 -0.27 -3.72 -12.77
CA GLY A 50 -0.66 -2.45 -13.37
C GLY A 50 -0.87 -1.31 -12.37
N VAL A 51 -1.00 -1.63 -11.06
CA VAL A 51 -1.23 -0.67 -9.96
C VAL A 51 -0.08 -0.71 -8.95
N ALA A 52 0.77 -1.73 -8.98
CA ALA A 52 1.96 -1.76 -8.14
C ALA A 52 2.73 -0.46 -8.36
N ALA A 53 2.40 0.53 -7.54
CA ALA A 53 3.13 1.77 -7.54
C ALA A 53 4.56 1.37 -7.27
N ALA A 54 5.42 1.55 -8.27
CA ALA A 54 6.82 1.23 -8.12
C ALA A 54 7.31 1.93 -6.86
N ILE A 55 7.81 1.18 -5.89
CA ILE A 55 8.43 1.74 -4.68
C ILE A 55 9.33 2.89 -5.10
N PRO A 56 9.10 4.13 -4.64
CA PRO A 56 9.86 5.28 -5.11
C PRO A 56 11.37 5.03 -4.95
N ARG A 57 12.18 5.50 -5.90
CA ARG A 57 13.64 5.25 -5.94
C ARG A 57 14.32 5.47 -4.60
N ARG A 58 13.90 6.52 -3.88
CA ARG A 58 14.39 6.87 -2.54
C ARG A 58 14.25 5.74 -1.52
N TYR A 59 13.21 4.92 -1.61
CA TYR A 59 12.88 3.89 -0.61
C TYR A 59 13.24 2.47 -1.06
N ARG A 60 13.86 2.29 -2.23
CA ARG A 60 14.25 0.96 -2.73
C ARG A 60 15.22 0.25 -1.80
N GLY A 61 16.13 1.02 -1.17
CA GLY A 61 17.17 0.51 -0.27
C GLY A 61 16.73 0.32 1.18
N VAL A 62 15.51 0.77 1.58
CA VAL A 62 15.06 0.63 2.98
C VAL A 62 14.78 -0.84 3.32
N SER A 63 15.16 -1.25 4.53
CA SER A 63 14.84 -2.56 5.09
C SER A 63 14.85 -2.46 6.62
N PHE A 64 14.34 -3.48 7.31
CA PHE A 64 14.39 -3.55 8.77
C PHE A 64 15.82 -3.54 9.33
N ASP A 65 16.79 -4.02 8.56
CA ASP A 65 18.17 -4.22 9.00
C ASP A 65 19.12 -3.07 8.61
N ARG A 66 18.58 -2.04 7.95
CA ARG A 66 19.37 -0.87 7.50
C ARG A 66 18.84 0.43 8.10
N PRO A 67 19.73 1.43 8.34
CA PRO A 67 19.30 2.77 8.70
C PRO A 67 18.33 3.37 7.65
N PRO A 68 17.35 4.15 8.06
CA PRO A 68 17.09 4.58 9.44
C PRO A 68 16.33 3.56 10.31
N ILE A 69 15.77 2.47 9.77
CA ILE A 69 14.89 1.56 10.49
C ILE A 69 15.65 0.76 11.56
N SER A 70 16.87 0.29 11.26
CA SER A 70 17.70 -0.41 12.26
C SER A 70 18.06 0.48 13.46
N ASP A 71 18.19 1.79 13.24
CA ASP A 71 18.45 2.75 14.33
C ASP A 71 17.16 2.98 15.15
N MET A 72 16.00 3.07 14.48
CA MET A 72 14.69 3.13 15.14
C MET A 72 14.41 1.90 15.99
N ALA A 73 14.85 0.72 15.56
CA ALA A 73 14.69 -0.52 16.33
C ALA A 73 15.52 -0.54 17.63
N ARG A 74 16.58 0.26 17.72
CA ARG A 74 17.42 0.42 18.93
C ARG A 74 16.95 1.55 19.84
N ASP A 75 16.19 2.49 19.30
CA ASP A 75 15.68 3.65 20.00
C ASP A 75 14.45 3.26 20.86
N MET A 76 14.50 3.56 22.15
CA MET A 76 13.44 3.19 23.11
C MET A 76 12.07 3.77 22.76
N THR A 77 12.01 4.88 22.07
CA THR A 77 10.76 5.56 21.72
C THR A 77 10.10 5.00 20.45
N SER A 78 10.86 4.41 19.54
CA SER A 78 10.38 3.92 18.25
C SER A 78 10.47 2.40 18.08
N ARG A 79 11.23 1.70 18.92
CA ARG A 79 11.45 0.25 18.80
C ARG A 79 10.15 -0.56 18.74
N PHE A 80 9.17 -0.19 19.59
CA PHE A 80 7.93 -0.96 19.65
C PHE A 80 7.11 -0.83 18.37
N VAL A 81 7.14 0.35 17.68
CA VAL A 81 6.49 0.54 16.38
C VAL A 81 7.18 -0.28 15.29
N VAL A 82 8.53 -0.36 15.35
CA VAL A 82 9.28 -1.21 14.41
C VAL A 82 8.95 -2.68 14.65
N GLU A 83 8.82 -3.12 15.90
CA GLU A 83 8.47 -4.50 16.24
C GLU A 83 7.05 -4.83 15.78
N ALA A 84 6.07 -3.98 16.07
CA ALA A 84 4.69 -4.15 15.59
C ALA A 84 4.63 -4.28 14.05
N CYS A 85 5.46 -3.52 13.31
CA CYS A 85 5.57 -3.68 11.87
C CYS A 85 6.27 -4.99 11.45
N ARG A 86 7.22 -5.51 12.24
CA ARG A 86 7.84 -6.83 12.00
C ARG A 86 6.85 -7.97 12.23
N GLU A 87 6.11 -7.91 13.33
CA GLU A 87 5.05 -8.87 13.65
C GLU A 87 3.98 -8.87 12.57
N TYR A 88 3.52 -7.69 12.13
CA TYR A 88 2.58 -7.59 11.03
C TYR A 88 3.10 -8.26 9.74
N VAL A 89 4.37 -8.10 9.43
CA VAL A 89 5.00 -8.72 8.24
C VAL A 89 5.23 -10.22 8.44
N ALA A 90 5.50 -10.68 9.66
CA ALA A 90 5.63 -12.11 9.95
C ALA A 90 4.32 -12.86 9.73
N ASP A 91 3.20 -12.25 10.12
CA ASP A 91 1.85 -12.82 10.00
C ASP A 91 1.08 -12.18 8.82
N LEU A 92 1.79 -11.84 7.74
CA LEU A 92 1.24 -11.01 6.65
C LEU A 92 0.06 -11.67 5.94
N ASP A 93 0.09 -12.97 5.71
CA ASP A 93 -0.99 -13.70 5.04
C ASP A 93 -2.27 -13.61 5.86
N ASP A 94 -2.20 -13.92 7.15
CA ASP A 94 -3.34 -13.87 8.07
C ASP A 94 -3.86 -12.43 8.23
N ASN A 95 -2.95 -11.45 8.34
CA ASN A 95 -3.33 -10.04 8.45
C ASN A 95 -4.07 -9.54 7.20
N ILE A 96 -3.62 -9.94 6.02
CA ILE A 96 -4.28 -9.55 4.76
C ILE A 96 -5.62 -10.28 4.58
N ASP A 97 -5.68 -11.56 4.90
CA ASP A 97 -6.90 -12.38 4.75
C ASP A 97 -8.01 -11.93 5.72
N GLU A 98 -7.63 -11.43 6.90
CA GLU A 98 -8.56 -10.86 7.88
C GLU A 98 -8.80 -9.34 7.70
N GLY A 99 -8.18 -8.72 6.68
CA GLY A 99 -8.33 -7.30 6.41
C GLY A 99 -7.66 -6.37 7.42
N ARG A 100 -6.79 -6.91 8.29
CA ARG A 100 -6.06 -6.11 9.30
C ARG A 100 -5.01 -5.22 8.64
N GLY A 101 -4.90 -3.99 9.10
CA GLY A 101 -3.98 -2.98 8.59
C GLY A 101 -3.03 -2.43 9.64
N LEU A 102 -2.33 -1.35 9.27
CA LEU A 102 -1.47 -0.59 10.18
C LEU A 102 -1.70 0.91 9.99
N TRP A 103 -1.71 1.66 11.08
CA TRP A 103 -1.74 3.11 11.07
C TRP A 103 -0.58 3.69 11.85
N LEU A 104 0.36 4.36 11.16
CA LEU A 104 1.52 5.03 11.76
C LEU A 104 1.22 6.52 11.90
N ILE A 105 1.24 7.06 13.11
CA ILE A 105 0.96 8.46 13.40
C ILE A 105 2.15 9.12 14.10
N GLY A 106 2.39 10.41 13.87
CA GLY A 106 3.44 11.16 14.58
C GLY A 106 3.94 12.36 13.79
N ASN A 107 4.91 13.07 14.34
CA ASN A 107 5.42 14.30 13.74
C ASN A 107 6.29 14.04 12.48
N THR A 108 6.53 15.10 11.72
CA THR A 108 7.27 15.02 10.45
C THR A 108 8.71 14.54 10.67
N GLY A 109 9.21 13.72 9.73
CA GLY A 109 10.62 13.30 9.71
C GLY A 109 10.98 12.13 10.61
N THR A 110 10.04 11.57 11.38
CA THR A 110 10.30 10.49 12.34
C THR A 110 10.53 9.11 11.71
N GLY A 111 10.25 8.95 10.42
CA GLY A 111 10.51 7.68 9.70
C GLY A 111 9.26 6.89 9.31
N LYS A 112 8.03 7.39 9.57
CA LYS A 112 6.76 6.73 9.21
C LYS A 112 6.74 6.20 7.78
N THR A 113 6.99 7.07 6.80
CA THR A 113 7.02 6.69 5.38
C THR A 113 8.05 5.60 5.10
N SER A 114 9.25 5.69 5.69
CA SER A 114 10.30 4.67 5.50
C SER A 114 9.85 3.32 6.04
N LEU A 115 9.23 3.29 7.22
CA LEU A 115 8.72 2.07 7.85
C LEU A 115 7.55 1.49 7.05
N GLY A 116 6.59 2.32 6.62
CA GLY A 116 5.51 1.88 5.73
C GLY A 116 6.01 1.30 4.40
N MET A 117 7.07 1.88 3.83
CA MET A 117 7.70 1.34 2.62
C MET A 117 8.38 -0.01 2.85
N VAL A 118 8.92 -0.27 4.05
CA VAL A 118 9.48 -1.60 4.39
C VAL A 118 8.38 -2.65 4.42
N VAL A 119 7.24 -2.35 5.08
CA VAL A 119 6.07 -3.24 5.11
C VAL A 119 5.53 -3.49 3.70
N ALA A 120 5.34 -2.44 2.90
CA ALA A 120 4.88 -2.55 1.51
C ALA A 120 5.81 -3.42 0.64
N LYS A 121 7.14 -3.28 0.81
CA LYS A 121 8.14 -4.11 0.12
C LYS A 121 8.08 -5.57 0.56
N ALA A 122 7.89 -5.83 1.84
CA ALA A 122 7.75 -7.19 2.37
C ALA A 122 6.51 -7.86 1.78
N ALA A 123 5.37 -7.16 1.72
CA ALA A 123 4.15 -7.66 1.09
C ALA A 123 4.36 -7.97 -0.41
N LEU A 124 5.03 -7.08 -1.16
CA LEU A 124 5.39 -7.35 -2.56
C LEU A 124 6.31 -8.58 -2.70
N ALA A 125 7.27 -8.76 -1.79
CA ALA A 125 8.19 -9.90 -1.82
C ALA A 125 7.46 -11.23 -1.56
N GLN A 126 6.39 -11.22 -0.76
CA GLN A 126 5.51 -12.37 -0.52
C GLN A 126 4.43 -12.54 -1.62
N GLY A 127 4.52 -11.77 -2.71
CA GLY A 127 3.65 -11.92 -3.88
C GLY A 127 2.28 -11.25 -3.76
N LYS A 128 2.04 -10.43 -2.72
CA LYS A 128 0.80 -9.67 -2.56
C LYS A 128 0.72 -8.51 -3.57
N THR A 129 -0.49 -8.14 -3.94
CA THR A 129 -0.74 -6.96 -4.76
C THR A 129 -0.77 -5.72 -3.88
N VAL A 130 0.15 -4.78 -4.11
CA VAL A 130 0.33 -3.60 -3.25
C VAL A 130 0.22 -2.32 -4.07
N GLY A 131 -0.62 -1.39 -3.62
CA GLY A 131 -0.66 -0.03 -4.13
C GLY A 131 -0.07 0.96 -3.12
N VAL A 132 0.86 1.80 -3.56
CA VAL A 132 1.47 2.83 -2.70
C VAL A 132 1.13 4.20 -3.28
N TYR A 133 0.45 5.02 -2.51
CA TYR A 133 0.02 6.34 -2.92
C TYR A 133 0.33 7.38 -1.85
N PHE A 134 0.86 8.53 -2.26
CA PHE A 134 0.84 9.74 -1.47
C PHE A 134 -0.57 10.36 -1.59
N ALA A 135 -1.25 10.64 -0.48
CA ALA A 135 -2.67 11.03 -0.48
C ALA A 135 -3.03 12.15 -1.46
N PRO A 136 -2.32 13.30 -1.54
CA PRO A 136 -2.59 14.33 -2.54
C PRO A 136 -2.46 13.86 -3.99
N LYS A 137 -1.52 12.94 -4.29
CA LYS A 137 -1.34 12.38 -5.64
C LYS A 137 -2.46 11.40 -6.00
N LEU A 138 -2.93 10.61 -5.03
CA LEU A 138 -4.07 9.74 -5.22
C LEU A 138 -5.31 10.53 -5.62
N LEU A 139 -5.62 11.60 -4.87
CA LEU A 139 -6.75 12.47 -5.14
C LEU A 139 -6.63 13.20 -6.49
N THR A 140 -5.42 13.64 -6.85
CA THR A 140 -5.17 14.20 -8.17
C THR A 140 -5.47 13.18 -9.27
N ARG A 141 -5.05 11.92 -9.10
CA ARG A 141 -5.32 10.85 -10.05
C ARG A 141 -6.81 10.54 -10.16
N ILE A 142 -7.52 10.46 -9.02
CA ILE A 142 -8.98 10.30 -9.01
C ILE A 142 -9.64 11.47 -9.76
N ARG A 143 -9.23 12.72 -9.51
CA ARG A 143 -9.78 13.89 -10.20
C ARG A 143 -9.56 13.85 -11.71
N GLN A 144 -8.41 13.36 -12.17
CA GLN A 144 -8.11 13.23 -13.60
C GLN A 144 -9.07 12.26 -14.29
N THR A 145 -9.51 11.18 -13.63
CA THR A 145 -10.47 10.23 -14.23
C THR A 145 -11.84 10.85 -14.54
N PHE A 146 -12.21 11.94 -13.87
CA PHE A 146 -13.43 12.69 -14.19
C PHE A 146 -13.26 13.67 -15.37
N GLN A 147 -12.03 13.93 -15.81
CA GLN A 147 -11.71 14.84 -16.91
C GLN A 147 -11.36 14.08 -18.20
N GLU A 148 -11.09 12.77 -18.13
CA GLU A 148 -10.78 11.93 -19.27
C GLU A 148 -12.06 11.62 -20.06
N THR A 149 -12.22 12.28 -21.20
CA THR A 149 -13.37 12.11 -22.13
C THR A 149 -13.32 10.81 -22.93
N GLU A 150 -12.17 10.12 -22.96
CA GLU A 150 -11.95 8.94 -23.80
C GLU A 150 -12.36 7.61 -23.16
N SER A 151 -12.68 7.59 -21.87
CA SER A 151 -13.09 6.36 -21.17
C SER A 151 -14.30 6.64 -20.30
N GLU A 152 -15.48 6.20 -20.74
CA GLU A 152 -16.75 6.33 -20.01
C GLU A 152 -16.73 5.71 -18.60
N ASN A 153 -15.65 5.00 -18.20
CA ASN A 153 -15.55 4.32 -16.91
C ASN A 153 -14.15 4.40 -16.25
N ALA A 154 -13.36 5.46 -16.54
CA ALA A 154 -12.02 5.60 -15.97
C ALA A 154 -12.02 5.63 -14.44
N TYR A 155 -12.99 6.32 -13.82
CA TYR A 155 -13.17 6.34 -12.37
C TYR A 155 -13.46 4.95 -11.80
N GLY A 156 -14.45 4.24 -12.37
CA GLY A 156 -14.81 2.90 -11.90
C GLY A 156 -13.65 1.90 -12.01
N GLN A 157 -12.86 2.00 -13.07
CA GLN A 157 -11.66 1.17 -13.23
C GLN A 157 -10.58 1.48 -12.17
N LEU A 158 -10.33 2.76 -11.89
CA LEU A 158 -9.38 3.16 -10.84
C LEU A 158 -9.89 2.74 -9.47
N PHE A 159 -11.18 2.99 -9.17
CA PHE A 159 -11.81 2.60 -7.92
C PHE A 159 -11.71 1.09 -7.69
N ALA A 160 -12.14 0.28 -8.66
CA ALA A 160 -12.04 -1.17 -8.61
C ALA A 160 -10.59 -1.66 -8.41
N LYS A 161 -9.61 -0.97 -9.01
CA LYS A 161 -8.19 -1.27 -8.78
C LYS A 161 -7.75 -0.98 -7.35
N LEU A 162 -8.15 0.16 -6.79
CA LEU A 162 -7.78 0.56 -5.43
C LEU A 162 -8.39 -0.38 -4.38
N THR A 163 -9.62 -0.83 -4.62
CA THR A 163 -10.37 -1.69 -3.68
C THR A 163 -9.97 -3.16 -3.79
N ALA A 164 -9.49 -3.62 -4.96
CA ALA A 164 -9.07 -5.02 -5.18
C ALA A 164 -7.65 -5.36 -4.70
N LEU A 165 -6.82 -4.36 -4.35
CA LEU A 165 -5.45 -4.59 -3.85
C LEU A 165 -5.47 -5.38 -2.53
N ASP A 166 -4.53 -6.31 -2.35
CA ASP A 166 -4.34 -6.99 -1.07
C ASP A 166 -3.95 -5.99 0.02
N LEU A 167 -3.02 -5.07 -0.28
CA LEU A 167 -2.61 -3.99 0.62
C LEU A 167 -2.64 -2.63 -0.09
N LEU A 168 -3.43 -1.69 0.42
CA LEU A 168 -3.40 -0.29 -0.02
C LEU A 168 -2.64 0.56 0.99
N TYR A 169 -1.48 1.09 0.58
CA TYR A 169 -0.72 2.03 1.38
C TYR A 169 -1.01 3.47 0.96
N ILE A 170 -1.59 4.25 1.86
CA ILE A 170 -1.79 5.69 1.71
C ILE A 170 -0.83 6.44 2.63
N ASP A 171 0.17 7.09 2.03
CA ASP A 171 1.19 7.85 2.74
C ASP A 171 0.75 9.30 2.91
N ASP A 172 0.97 9.85 4.12
CA ASP A 172 0.73 11.25 4.51
C ASP A 172 -0.75 11.67 4.36
N LEU A 173 -1.66 10.81 4.86
CA LEU A 173 -3.09 11.09 4.89
C LEU A 173 -3.38 12.28 5.81
N GLY A 174 -4.19 13.23 5.35
CA GLY A 174 -4.46 14.51 6.00
C GLY A 174 -3.56 15.65 5.52
N ALA A 175 -2.62 15.40 4.58
CA ALA A 175 -1.80 16.45 3.95
C ALA A 175 -2.52 17.16 2.79
N GLU A 176 -3.63 16.64 2.33
CA GLU A 176 -4.46 17.21 1.28
C GLU A 176 -5.28 18.39 1.78
N ARG A 177 -5.63 19.31 0.85
CA ARG A 177 -6.57 20.37 1.17
C ARG A 177 -7.98 19.81 1.32
N ARG A 178 -8.60 20.00 2.49
CA ARG A 178 -9.98 19.59 2.73
C ARG A 178 -10.95 20.28 1.77
N THR A 179 -11.80 19.49 1.13
CA THR A 179 -13.02 19.87 0.40
C THR A 179 -14.03 18.74 0.55
N ASP A 180 -15.31 19.00 0.37
CA ASP A 180 -16.36 17.96 0.48
C ASP A 180 -16.08 16.81 -0.50
N TRP A 181 -15.63 17.13 -1.71
CA TRP A 181 -15.23 16.13 -2.71
C TRP A 181 -14.08 15.23 -2.22
N VAL A 182 -13.06 15.80 -1.57
CA VAL A 182 -11.93 15.02 -1.01
C VAL A 182 -12.42 14.07 0.08
N VAL A 183 -13.28 14.57 0.99
CA VAL A 183 -13.86 13.75 2.06
C VAL A 183 -14.68 12.60 1.49
N GLU A 184 -15.51 12.86 0.48
CA GLU A 184 -16.32 11.84 -0.20
C GLU A 184 -15.45 10.78 -0.88
N GLN A 185 -14.40 11.17 -1.61
CA GLN A 185 -13.54 10.20 -2.32
C GLN A 185 -12.74 9.32 -1.37
N LEU A 186 -12.18 9.89 -0.29
CA LEU A 186 -11.46 9.13 0.72
C LEU A 186 -12.40 8.18 1.45
N TYR A 187 -13.59 8.67 1.84
CA TYR A 187 -14.61 7.83 2.46
C TYR A 187 -15.01 6.66 1.56
N ALA A 188 -15.28 6.91 0.27
CA ALA A 188 -15.68 5.86 -0.66
C ALA A 188 -14.63 4.73 -0.75
N VAL A 189 -13.34 5.08 -0.91
CA VAL A 189 -12.27 4.07 -1.02
C VAL A 189 -12.06 3.33 0.30
N ILE A 190 -12.05 4.04 1.43
CA ILE A 190 -11.76 3.45 2.75
C ILE A 190 -12.95 2.60 3.22
N ASN A 191 -14.19 3.06 3.01
CA ASN A 191 -15.38 2.31 3.38
C ASN A 191 -15.54 1.03 2.57
N GLU A 192 -15.29 1.08 1.25
CA GLU A 192 -15.32 -0.13 0.42
C GLU A 192 -14.30 -1.16 0.91
N ARG A 193 -13.08 -0.72 1.24
CA ARG A 193 -12.05 -1.64 1.75
C ARG A 193 -12.42 -2.19 3.14
N TYR A 194 -13.09 -1.40 3.97
CA TYR A 194 -13.63 -1.85 5.24
C TYR A 194 -14.70 -2.95 5.04
N GLU A 195 -15.69 -2.69 4.17
CA GLU A 195 -16.77 -3.65 3.90
C GLU A 195 -16.26 -4.96 3.28
N GLU A 196 -15.26 -4.87 2.40
CA GLU A 196 -14.62 -6.02 1.73
C GLU A 196 -13.47 -6.65 2.55
N GLN A 197 -13.29 -6.25 3.82
CA GLN A 197 -12.21 -6.73 4.69
C GLN A 197 -10.83 -6.69 4.01
N ARG A 198 -10.46 -5.53 3.43
CA ARG A 198 -9.20 -5.32 2.72
C ARG A 198 -8.21 -4.52 3.55
N SER A 199 -7.01 -5.07 3.70
CA SER A 199 -5.95 -4.49 4.51
C SER A 199 -5.47 -3.13 3.99
N MET A 200 -5.20 -2.20 4.92
CA MET A 200 -4.65 -0.88 4.63
C MET A 200 -3.42 -0.59 5.48
N LEU A 201 -2.48 0.14 4.90
CA LEU A 201 -1.39 0.80 5.61
C LEU A 201 -1.57 2.30 5.46
N VAL A 202 -1.58 3.03 6.57
CA VAL A 202 -1.77 4.47 6.56
C VAL A 202 -0.68 5.15 7.37
N THR A 203 -0.16 6.26 6.86
CA THR A 203 0.62 7.20 7.67
C THR A 203 -0.09 8.53 7.75
N SER A 204 -0.07 9.17 8.91
CA SER A 204 -0.61 10.52 9.13
C SER A 204 0.29 11.34 10.04
N ASN A 205 0.17 12.66 9.97
CA ASN A 205 0.93 13.54 10.85
C ASN A 205 0.12 13.89 12.10
N ALA A 206 0.83 14.04 13.23
CA ALA A 206 0.33 14.60 14.46
C ALA A 206 1.39 15.52 15.05
N THR A 207 0.97 16.58 15.73
CA THR A 207 1.89 17.61 16.24
C THR A 207 2.35 17.32 17.66
N SER A 208 1.51 16.77 18.52
CA SER A 208 1.81 16.57 19.93
C SER A 208 1.57 15.13 20.43
N ASP A 209 0.39 14.59 20.20
CA ASP A 209 0.02 13.25 20.65
C ASP A 209 -0.96 12.55 19.68
N VAL A 210 -1.25 11.28 19.97
CA VAL A 210 -2.14 10.46 19.12
C VAL A 210 -3.55 11.02 19.07
N ALA A 211 -4.12 11.41 20.22
CA ALA A 211 -5.50 11.86 20.31
C ALA A 211 -5.72 13.19 19.55
N GLU A 212 -4.75 14.10 19.62
CA GLU A 212 -4.81 15.33 18.83
C GLU A 212 -4.66 15.04 17.34
N GLY A 213 -3.75 14.16 16.97
CA GLY A 213 -3.56 13.76 15.57
C GLY A 213 -4.80 13.09 14.99
N GLN A 214 -5.51 12.26 15.76
CA GLN A 214 -6.78 11.70 15.33
C GLN A 214 -7.85 12.78 15.14
N ARG A 215 -8.00 13.72 16.07
CA ARG A 215 -8.94 14.86 15.92
C ARG A 215 -8.60 15.71 14.70
N GLN A 216 -7.33 16.03 14.47
CA GLN A 216 -6.89 16.76 13.30
C GLN A 216 -7.23 16.02 12.01
N LEU A 217 -7.07 14.69 12.00
CA LEU A 217 -7.41 13.87 10.85
C LEU A 217 -8.94 13.79 10.66
N GLU A 218 -9.73 13.68 11.73
CA GLU A 218 -11.20 13.74 11.69
C GLU A 218 -11.70 15.07 11.09
N ASP A 219 -11.03 16.17 11.45
CA ASP A 219 -11.31 17.49 10.87
C ASP A 219 -10.98 17.54 9.38
N GLN A 220 -10.00 16.78 8.90
CA GLN A 220 -9.56 16.78 7.50
C GLN A 220 -10.39 15.84 6.61
N ILE A 221 -10.60 14.60 7.03
CA ILE A 221 -11.20 13.55 6.20
C ILE A 221 -12.56 13.05 6.71
N GLY A 222 -13.03 13.58 7.83
CA GLY A 222 -14.30 13.22 8.45
C GLY A 222 -14.19 12.08 9.47
N SER A 223 -14.99 12.19 10.56
CA SER A 223 -14.98 11.23 11.67
C SER A 223 -15.37 9.80 11.24
N ARG A 224 -16.31 9.67 10.29
CA ARG A 224 -16.71 8.35 9.75
C ARG A 224 -15.54 7.63 9.09
N THR A 225 -14.73 8.36 8.30
CA THR A 225 -13.55 7.80 7.64
C THR A 225 -12.51 7.36 8.65
N VAL A 226 -12.25 8.17 9.69
CA VAL A 226 -11.32 7.82 10.78
C VAL A 226 -11.80 6.62 11.57
N SER A 227 -13.11 6.52 11.88
CA SER A 227 -13.69 5.34 12.52
C SER A 227 -13.41 4.05 11.73
N ARG A 228 -13.58 4.06 10.39
CA ARG A 228 -13.26 2.92 9.53
C ARG A 228 -11.76 2.58 9.53
N LEU A 229 -10.90 3.60 9.58
CA LEU A 229 -9.45 3.37 9.70
C LEU A 229 -9.08 2.68 11.01
N VAL A 230 -9.71 3.07 12.13
CA VAL A 230 -9.49 2.42 13.42
C VAL A 230 -9.97 0.96 13.39
N GLU A 231 -11.10 0.68 12.75
CA GLU A 231 -11.60 -0.70 12.62
C GLU A 231 -10.69 -1.57 11.73
N ILE A 232 -10.10 -1.02 10.65
CA ILE A 232 -9.16 -1.73 9.77
C ILE A 232 -7.78 -1.87 10.42
N CYS A 233 -7.25 -0.79 10.98
CA CYS A 233 -5.83 -0.68 11.36
C CYS A 233 -5.58 -0.86 12.86
N GLY A 234 -6.63 -0.89 13.69
CA GLY A 234 -6.52 -0.79 15.13
C GLY A 234 -6.08 0.61 15.57
N ASP A 235 -5.61 0.71 16.81
CA ASP A 235 -5.09 1.94 17.38
C ASP A 235 -3.85 2.43 16.63
N PRO A 236 -3.74 3.75 16.38
CA PRO A 236 -2.56 4.30 15.70
C PRO A 236 -1.27 4.05 16.48
N LEU A 237 -0.25 3.59 15.79
CA LEU A 237 1.09 3.37 16.33
C LEU A 237 1.88 4.68 16.37
N PRO A 238 2.21 5.22 17.55
CA PRO A 238 2.83 6.53 17.70
C PRO A 238 4.32 6.51 17.37
N LEU A 239 4.73 7.36 16.45
CA LEU A 239 6.11 7.54 16.06
C LEU A 239 6.51 9.01 16.19
N PHE A 240 6.74 9.43 17.44
CA PHE A 240 7.21 10.77 17.79
C PHE A 240 8.72 10.79 17.99
N GLY A 241 9.35 11.94 17.74
CA GLY A 241 10.80 12.11 17.89
C GLY A 241 11.36 13.21 17.00
N PRO A 242 12.69 13.35 16.97
CA PRO A 242 13.37 14.34 16.14
C PRO A 242 13.21 14.02 14.63
N ASP A 243 13.38 15.07 13.80
CA ASP A 243 13.45 14.87 12.35
C ASP A 243 14.77 14.20 11.96
N ARG A 244 14.72 12.89 11.70
CA ARG A 244 15.87 12.06 11.33
C ARG A 244 16.53 12.49 10.01
N ARG A 245 15.87 13.33 9.19
CA ARG A 245 16.47 13.89 7.97
C ARG A 245 17.49 14.97 8.29
N VAL A 246 17.28 15.68 9.38
CA VAL A 246 18.20 16.73 9.87
C VAL A 246 19.41 16.06 10.52
N GLU A 247 19.19 15.04 11.36
CA GLU A 247 20.26 14.28 12.01
C GLU A 247 21.19 13.59 11.01
N ALA A 248 20.63 13.01 9.94
CA ALA A 248 21.41 12.36 8.89
C ALA A 248 22.28 13.34 8.05
N ARG A 249 22.03 14.66 8.13
CA ARG A 249 22.81 15.69 7.45
C ARG A 249 23.90 16.29 8.31
N GLN A 250 23.86 16.12 9.63
CA GLN A 250 24.94 16.54 10.51
C GLN A 250 26.12 15.59 10.33
N PRO A 251 27.34 16.08 10.03
CA PRO A 251 28.52 15.22 10.02
C PRO A 251 28.64 14.59 11.42
N ARG A 252 28.77 13.26 11.47
CA ARG A 252 29.10 12.58 12.72
C ARG A 252 30.35 13.27 13.29
N ALA A 253 30.23 13.90 14.47
CA ALA A 253 31.38 14.38 15.18
C ALA A 253 32.37 13.23 15.26
N VAL A 254 33.52 13.36 14.63
CA VAL A 254 34.63 12.41 14.73
C VAL A 254 35.06 12.53 16.19
N GLY A 255 34.69 11.53 17.01
CA GLY A 255 35.09 11.46 18.39
C GLY A 255 36.63 11.41 18.49
N GLU A 256 37.15 12.29 19.29
CA GLU A 256 38.52 12.25 19.77
C GLU A 256 38.79 10.97 20.56
#